data_9a63ae5922e723e00ce078bf37e1c8de
#
_entry.id   9a63ae5922e723e00ce078bf37e1c8de
#
_cell.length_a   1.000
_cell.length_b   1.000
_cell.length_c   1.000
_cell.angle_alpha   90.00
_cell.angle_beta   90.00
_cell.angle_gamma   90.00
#
_symmetry.space_group_name_H-M   'P 1'
#
loop_
_entity.id
_entity.type
_entity.pdbx_description
1 polymer ?
#
loop_
_entity_poly.entity_id
_entity_poly.type
_entity_poly.pdbx_seq_one_letter_code
_entity_poly.pdbx_strand_id
1 'polypeptide(L)'
;MDTPCALCGRPAHPGAALALCLAHLLEAHDWVDAELGVTDVLPSPCAFCGSRLGVRYPSGWLCAVCEWRVGEPPPDSAVASRIDVVYYLRYRDRIKIGTTANPAQRFSALPHDEVLAFERGDRMLEQRRHAEFAPLRIPGTEWFETDAALLAHVARLREGAPDPWALLARWRSEAAALHG
;
A
#
# COMPACT_ATOMS: atom_id res chain seq x y z
N MET A 1 23.87 -0.92 41.77
CA MET A 1 23.76 0.50 41.40
C MET A 1 23.22 0.53 39.96
N ASP A 2 22.08 1.16 39.78
CA ASP A 2 21.52 1.27 38.46
C ASP A 2 22.32 2.25 37.62
N THR A 3 22.78 1.81 36.46
CA THR A 3 23.50 2.67 35.50
C THR A 3 22.57 3.79 35.03
N PRO A 4 22.99 5.08 35.11
CA PRO A 4 22.14 6.16 34.60
C PRO A 4 22.16 6.22 33.09
N CYS A 5 21.05 6.63 32.49
CA CYS A 5 20.93 6.92 31.06
C CYS A 5 21.89 8.07 30.67
N ALA A 6 22.70 7.84 29.65
CA ALA A 6 23.69 8.80 29.17
C ALA A 6 23.09 10.14 28.67
N LEU A 7 21.81 10.16 28.31
CA LEU A 7 21.15 11.35 27.76
C LEU A 7 20.32 12.14 28.77
N CYS A 8 19.72 11.46 29.79
CA CYS A 8 18.78 12.14 30.68
C CYS A 8 18.95 11.80 32.17
N GLY A 9 19.93 10.96 32.54
CA GLY A 9 20.16 10.56 33.93
C GLY A 9 19.14 9.62 34.57
N ARG A 10 18.01 9.33 33.93
CA ARG A 10 17.05 8.32 34.41
C ARG A 10 17.72 6.93 34.43
N PRO A 11 17.20 5.94 35.18
CA PRO A 11 17.75 4.59 35.13
C PRO A 11 17.79 4.05 33.70
N ALA A 12 18.95 3.51 33.29
CA ALA A 12 19.07 2.82 32.02
C ALA A 12 18.27 1.53 32.03
N HIS A 13 17.82 1.07 30.86
CA HIS A 13 17.08 -0.18 30.74
C HIS A 13 18.01 -1.36 31.08
N PRO A 14 17.62 -2.24 32.03
CA PRO A 14 18.45 -3.38 32.39
C PRO A 14 18.61 -4.33 31.19
N GLY A 15 19.86 -4.74 30.94
CA GLY A 15 20.19 -5.63 29.81
C GLY A 15 20.35 -4.94 28.44
N ALA A 16 20.13 -3.63 28.33
CA ALA A 16 20.47 -2.91 27.10
C ALA A 16 22.01 -2.82 26.92
N ALA A 17 22.46 -3.00 25.68
CA ALA A 17 23.87 -2.88 25.32
C ALA A 17 24.42 -1.44 25.48
N LEU A 18 23.52 -0.45 25.43
CA LEU A 18 23.80 0.96 25.59
C LEU A 18 23.18 1.45 26.90
N ALA A 19 23.87 2.35 27.62
CA ALA A 19 23.38 2.96 28.84
C ALA A 19 22.27 4.00 28.54
N LEU A 20 21.13 3.55 28.02
CA LEU A 20 19.98 4.37 27.68
C LEU A 20 18.71 3.88 28.40
N CYS A 21 17.85 4.81 28.81
CA CYS A 21 16.52 4.46 29.29
C CYS A 21 15.63 4.03 28.10
N LEU A 22 14.50 3.37 28.38
CA LEU A 22 13.61 2.84 27.34
C LEU A 22 13.19 3.91 26.31
N ALA A 23 12.89 5.14 26.77
CA ALA A 23 12.49 6.22 25.85
C ALA A 23 13.60 6.53 24.80
N HIS A 24 14.85 6.68 25.26
CA HIS A 24 15.95 6.97 24.32
C HIS A 24 16.38 5.75 23.49
N LEU A 25 16.10 4.52 23.94
CA LEU A 25 16.27 3.33 23.11
C LEU A 25 15.24 3.31 21.98
N LEU A 26 14.00 3.70 22.25
CA LEU A 26 12.96 3.80 21.21
C LEU A 26 13.28 4.92 20.22
N GLU A 27 13.70 6.09 20.68
CA GLU A 27 14.14 7.20 19.81
C GLU A 27 15.31 6.78 18.90
N ALA A 28 16.29 6.06 19.44
CA ALA A 28 17.41 5.54 18.66
C ALA A 28 16.96 4.49 17.64
N HIS A 29 16.02 3.62 18.02
CA HIS A 29 15.42 2.64 17.11
C HIS A 29 14.68 3.34 15.96
N ASP A 30 13.83 4.31 16.26
CA ASP A 30 13.05 5.05 15.26
C ASP A 30 13.97 5.80 14.29
N TRP A 31 15.07 6.38 14.80
CA TRP A 31 16.08 7.01 13.96
C TRP A 31 16.75 5.99 13.03
N VAL A 32 17.15 4.82 13.53
CA VAL A 32 17.75 3.75 12.71
C VAL A 32 16.77 3.26 11.65
N ASP A 33 15.50 3.03 12.01
CA ASP A 33 14.46 2.58 11.06
C ASP A 33 14.25 3.64 9.96
N ALA A 34 14.28 4.92 10.29
CA ALA A 34 14.07 6.02 9.35
C ALA A 34 15.26 6.23 8.40
N GLU A 35 16.50 6.26 8.94
CA GLU A 35 17.68 6.69 8.19
C GLU A 35 18.46 5.52 7.56
N LEU A 36 18.55 4.39 8.27
CA LEU A 36 19.34 3.25 7.81
C LEU A 36 18.48 2.10 7.30
N GLY A 37 17.21 2.07 7.68
CA GLY A 37 16.29 0.98 7.40
C GLY A 37 16.61 -0.29 8.22
N VAL A 38 15.70 -1.24 8.18
CA VAL A 38 15.83 -2.55 8.85
C VAL A 38 15.90 -3.67 7.82
N THR A 39 16.98 -4.46 7.88
CA THR A 39 17.11 -5.64 7.01
C THR A 39 16.07 -6.68 7.40
N ASP A 40 15.28 -7.13 6.42
CA ASP A 40 14.20 -8.09 6.59
C ASP A 40 13.88 -8.82 5.28
N VAL A 41 12.94 -9.74 5.29
CA VAL A 41 12.47 -10.47 4.10
C VAL A 41 11.50 -9.59 3.31
N LEU A 42 11.78 -9.39 2.02
CA LEU A 42 10.87 -8.68 1.12
C LEU A 42 9.47 -9.31 1.14
N PRO A 43 8.40 -8.51 1.06
CA PRO A 43 7.02 -9.01 1.01
C PRO A 43 6.75 -9.88 -0.23
N SER A 44 7.49 -9.66 -1.32
CA SER A 44 7.51 -10.48 -2.53
C SER A 44 8.95 -10.60 -3.03
N PRO A 45 9.32 -11.64 -3.83
CA PRO A 45 10.62 -11.67 -4.49
C PRO A 45 10.85 -10.39 -5.31
N CYS A 46 12.09 -9.92 -5.34
CA CYS A 46 12.46 -8.77 -6.16
C CYS A 46 12.16 -9.04 -7.64
N ALA A 47 11.44 -8.13 -8.29
CA ALA A 47 11.06 -8.27 -9.70
C ALA A 47 12.26 -8.22 -10.67
N PHE A 48 13.42 -7.71 -10.21
CA PHE A 48 14.63 -7.61 -11.04
C PHE A 48 15.61 -8.77 -10.84
N CYS A 49 15.88 -9.13 -9.59
CA CYS A 49 16.95 -10.09 -9.29
C CYS A 49 16.46 -11.34 -8.54
N GLY A 50 15.17 -11.45 -8.26
CA GLY A 50 14.59 -12.60 -7.55
C GLY A 50 14.95 -12.69 -6.06
N SER A 51 15.80 -11.79 -5.54
CA SER A 51 16.20 -11.78 -4.13
C SER A 51 15.00 -11.62 -3.21
N ARG A 52 15.04 -12.27 -2.06
CA ARG A 52 14.06 -12.06 -0.98
C ARG A 52 14.61 -11.19 0.15
N LEU A 53 15.87 -10.77 0.07
CA LEU A 53 16.48 -9.92 1.06
C LEU A 53 16.14 -8.44 0.76
N GLY A 54 15.59 -7.75 1.72
CA GLY A 54 15.19 -6.35 1.61
C GLY A 54 15.69 -5.49 2.75
N VAL A 55 15.56 -4.20 2.56
CA VAL A 55 15.70 -3.20 3.62
C VAL A 55 14.36 -2.47 3.71
N ARG A 56 13.77 -2.51 4.88
CA ARG A 56 12.51 -1.84 5.19
C ARG A 56 12.79 -0.45 5.74
N TYR A 57 12.16 0.55 5.13
CA TYR A 57 12.10 1.93 5.61
C TYR A 57 10.63 2.28 5.92
N PRO A 58 10.35 3.36 6.67
CA PRO A 58 8.99 3.88 6.82
C PRO A 58 8.35 4.23 5.48
N SER A 59 9.13 4.62 4.47
CA SER A 59 8.70 4.93 3.10
C SER A 59 8.48 3.71 2.20
N GLY A 60 8.77 2.50 2.68
CA GLY A 60 8.61 1.26 1.92
C GLY A 60 9.84 0.37 1.89
N TRP A 61 9.88 -0.56 0.96
CA TRP A 61 10.93 -1.57 0.85
C TRP A 61 11.87 -1.32 -0.31
N LEU A 62 13.17 -1.55 -0.09
CA LEU A 62 14.19 -1.67 -1.12
C LEU A 62 14.74 -3.10 -1.16
N CYS A 63 15.05 -3.61 -2.34
CA CYS A 63 15.83 -4.83 -2.47
C CYS A 63 17.28 -4.58 -2.00
N ALA A 64 17.77 -5.38 -1.05
CA ALA A 64 19.14 -5.24 -0.54
C ALA A 64 20.23 -5.60 -1.56
N VAL A 65 19.87 -6.22 -2.69
CA VAL A 65 20.82 -6.69 -3.72
C VAL A 65 20.90 -5.70 -4.88
N CYS A 66 19.78 -5.23 -5.41
CA CYS A 66 19.74 -4.37 -6.61
C CYS A 66 19.07 -3.01 -6.38
N GLU A 67 18.73 -2.69 -5.13
CA GLU A 67 18.12 -1.41 -4.72
C GLU A 67 16.77 -1.10 -5.37
N TRP A 68 16.14 -2.09 -6.03
CA TRP A 68 14.81 -1.90 -6.58
C TRP A 68 13.80 -1.63 -5.47
N ARG A 69 12.99 -0.60 -5.66
CA ARG A 69 11.91 -0.25 -4.73
C ARG A 69 10.68 -1.11 -5.01
N VAL A 70 10.20 -1.82 -4.00
CA VAL A 70 8.98 -2.64 -4.11
C VAL A 70 7.78 -1.72 -4.39
N GLY A 71 7.06 -2.05 -5.47
CA GLY A 71 5.93 -1.25 -5.93
C GLY A 71 6.24 -0.39 -7.16
N GLU A 72 7.50 -0.16 -7.49
CA GLU A 72 7.86 0.49 -8.75
C GLU A 72 7.81 -0.51 -9.92
N PRO A 73 7.17 -0.15 -11.04
CA PRO A 73 7.19 -1.01 -12.21
C PRO A 73 8.61 -1.10 -12.78
N PRO A 74 9.06 -2.28 -13.22
CA PRO A 74 10.33 -2.40 -13.95
C PRO A 74 10.35 -1.49 -15.18
N PRO A 75 11.48 -0.78 -15.47
CA PRO A 75 11.55 0.20 -16.55
C PRO A 75 11.29 -0.39 -17.95
N ASP A 76 11.53 -1.67 -18.17
CA ASP A 76 11.34 -2.37 -19.45
C ASP A 76 10.25 -3.45 -19.41
N SER A 77 9.30 -3.39 -18.48
CA SER A 77 8.20 -4.36 -18.45
C SER A 77 7.23 -4.15 -19.61
N ALA A 78 7.66 -4.54 -20.82
CA ALA A 78 6.77 -4.76 -21.97
C ALA A 78 5.69 -5.84 -21.67
N VAL A 79 5.87 -6.59 -20.61
CA VAL A 79 4.90 -7.51 -20.02
C VAL A 79 4.43 -6.90 -18.69
N ALA A 80 3.73 -5.79 -18.78
CA ALA A 80 2.93 -5.34 -17.63
C ALA A 80 1.93 -6.44 -17.32
N SER A 81 2.19 -7.23 -16.28
CA SER A 81 1.26 -8.25 -15.82
C SER A 81 -0.11 -7.60 -15.65
N ARG A 82 -1.07 -8.04 -16.45
CA ARG A 82 -2.42 -7.51 -16.43
C ARG A 82 -3.03 -7.73 -15.05
N ILE A 83 -3.29 -6.67 -14.34
CA ILE A 83 -4.01 -6.68 -13.07
C ILE A 83 -5.33 -5.99 -13.28
N ASP A 84 -6.41 -6.77 -13.26
CA ASP A 84 -7.75 -6.22 -13.26
C ASP A 84 -8.08 -5.71 -11.85
N VAL A 85 -8.64 -4.51 -11.77
CA VAL A 85 -9.05 -3.90 -10.50
C VAL A 85 -10.48 -3.39 -10.59
N VAL A 86 -11.21 -3.56 -9.50
CA VAL A 86 -12.43 -2.79 -9.24
C VAL A 86 -11.99 -1.49 -8.57
N TYR A 87 -12.42 -0.38 -9.14
CA TYR A 87 -12.05 0.96 -8.67
C TYR A 87 -13.25 1.68 -8.04
N TYR A 88 -12.95 2.55 -7.08
CA TYR A 88 -13.90 3.44 -6.41
C TYR A 88 -13.44 4.87 -6.66
N LEU A 89 -14.18 5.63 -7.50
CA LEU A 89 -13.89 7.02 -7.83
C LEU A 89 -14.92 7.93 -7.18
N ARG A 90 -14.46 8.96 -6.48
CA ARG A 90 -15.33 10.04 -6.04
C ARG A 90 -15.46 11.10 -7.12
N TYR A 91 -16.68 11.54 -7.36
CA TYR A 91 -16.97 12.76 -8.11
C TYR A 91 -18.10 13.51 -7.41
N ARG A 92 -17.77 14.64 -6.81
CA ARG A 92 -18.69 15.43 -5.96
C ARG A 92 -19.24 14.58 -4.80
N ASP A 93 -20.55 14.40 -4.76
CA ASP A 93 -21.33 13.69 -3.74
C ASP A 93 -21.61 12.21 -4.06
N ARG A 94 -20.98 11.66 -5.09
CA ARG A 94 -21.24 10.29 -5.56
C ARG A 94 -19.96 9.49 -5.75
N ILE A 95 -20.09 8.19 -5.70
CA ILE A 95 -19.00 7.23 -5.90
C ILE A 95 -19.31 6.35 -7.11
N LYS A 96 -18.35 6.22 -8.03
CA LYS A 96 -18.43 5.28 -9.14
C LYS A 96 -17.71 4.00 -8.78
N ILE A 97 -18.37 2.86 -9.01
CA ILE A 97 -17.75 1.54 -8.94
C ILE A 97 -17.67 1.00 -10.36
N GLY A 98 -16.49 0.56 -10.78
CA GLY A 98 -16.26 0.00 -12.11
C GLY A 98 -14.97 -0.83 -12.13
N THR A 99 -14.71 -1.52 -13.25
CA THR A 99 -13.51 -2.34 -13.40
C THR A 99 -12.66 -1.91 -14.58
N THR A 100 -11.35 -2.13 -14.47
CA THR A 100 -10.38 -1.88 -15.55
C THR A 100 -9.06 -2.61 -15.30
N ALA A 101 -8.36 -2.96 -16.39
CA ALA A 101 -6.97 -3.41 -16.36
C ALA A 101 -5.98 -2.24 -16.49
N ASN A 102 -6.43 -1.07 -16.94
CA ASN A 102 -5.60 0.11 -17.13
C ASN A 102 -6.27 1.35 -16.49
N PRO A 103 -6.14 1.52 -15.15
CA PRO A 103 -6.75 2.64 -14.45
C PRO A 103 -6.30 4.01 -14.98
N ALA A 104 -5.02 4.21 -15.28
CA ALA A 104 -4.50 5.49 -15.75
C ALA A 104 -5.20 5.96 -17.04
N GLN A 105 -5.33 5.06 -18.04
CA GLN A 105 -6.05 5.35 -19.27
C GLN A 105 -7.55 5.52 -19.03
N ARG A 106 -8.15 4.68 -18.17
CA ARG A 106 -9.58 4.75 -17.88
C ARG A 106 -9.98 6.06 -17.23
N PHE A 107 -9.18 6.54 -16.29
CA PHE A 107 -9.50 7.74 -15.51
C PHE A 107 -9.22 9.04 -16.26
N SER A 108 -8.36 9.03 -17.27
CA SER A 108 -8.18 10.20 -18.14
C SER A 108 -9.46 10.60 -18.89
N ALA A 109 -10.40 9.66 -19.07
CA ALA A 109 -11.68 9.88 -19.74
C ALA A 109 -12.88 9.98 -18.78
N LEU A 110 -12.67 9.81 -17.47
CA LEU A 110 -13.74 9.83 -16.47
C LEU A 110 -13.63 11.05 -15.56
N PRO A 111 -14.69 11.85 -15.39
CA PRO A 111 -14.68 12.91 -14.39
C PRO A 111 -14.59 12.29 -12.99
N HIS A 112 -13.59 12.72 -12.21
CA HIS A 112 -13.40 12.30 -10.83
C HIS A 112 -12.57 13.35 -10.07
N ASP A 113 -12.83 13.46 -8.78
CA ASP A 113 -12.08 14.33 -7.88
C ASP A 113 -11.00 13.55 -7.14
N GLU A 114 -11.26 12.25 -6.86
CA GLU A 114 -10.38 11.40 -6.07
C GLU A 114 -10.52 9.93 -6.46
N VAL A 115 -9.40 9.20 -6.50
CA VAL A 115 -9.36 7.74 -6.53
C VAL A 115 -9.38 7.25 -5.09
N LEU A 116 -10.52 6.73 -4.64
CA LEU A 116 -10.71 6.33 -3.24
C LEU A 116 -10.00 5.03 -2.91
N ALA A 117 -10.18 3.99 -3.74
CA ALA A 117 -9.60 2.67 -3.50
C ALA A 117 -9.51 1.85 -4.79
N PHE A 118 -8.62 0.85 -4.75
CA PHE A 118 -8.64 -0.30 -5.66
C PHE A 118 -8.88 -1.58 -4.88
N GLU A 119 -9.60 -2.50 -5.50
CA GLU A 119 -9.79 -3.87 -5.05
C GLU A 119 -9.36 -4.81 -6.18
N ARG A 120 -8.47 -5.77 -5.89
CA ARG A 120 -7.98 -6.69 -6.93
C ARG A 120 -9.10 -7.64 -7.33
N GLY A 121 -9.51 -7.59 -8.60
CA GLY A 121 -10.57 -8.42 -9.14
C GLY A 121 -11.12 -7.90 -10.46
N ASP A 122 -11.92 -8.72 -11.08
CA ASP A 122 -12.49 -8.55 -12.41
C ASP A 122 -13.94 -8.05 -12.37
N ARG A 123 -14.61 -8.16 -13.54
CA ARG A 123 -16.03 -7.81 -13.71
C ARG A 123 -16.98 -8.61 -12.80
N MET A 124 -16.61 -9.82 -12.40
CA MET A 124 -17.43 -10.62 -11.48
C MET A 124 -17.45 -9.99 -10.08
N LEU A 125 -16.30 -9.45 -9.65
CA LEU A 125 -16.22 -8.71 -8.40
C LEU A 125 -16.98 -7.39 -8.48
N GLU A 126 -16.84 -6.64 -9.58
CA GLU A 126 -17.63 -5.42 -9.83
C GLU A 126 -19.12 -5.67 -9.70
N GLN A 127 -19.64 -6.72 -10.36
CA GLN A 127 -21.07 -7.10 -10.28
C GLN A 127 -21.49 -7.43 -8.84
N ARG A 128 -20.65 -8.13 -8.08
CA ARG A 128 -20.93 -8.39 -6.65
C ARG A 128 -21.02 -7.10 -5.84
N ARG A 129 -20.13 -6.15 -6.09
CA ARG A 129 -20.17 -4.84 -5.42
C ARG A 129 -21.38 -4.01 -5.83
N HIS A 130 -21.77 -4.07 -7.11
CA HIS A 130 -23.00 -3.43 -7.58
C HIS A 130 -24.26 -4.05 -6.93
N ALA A 131 -24.27 -5.35 -6.68
CA ALA A 131 -25.37 -6.03 -5.98
C ALA A 131 -25.38 -5.68 -4.48
N GLU A 132 -24.20 -5.67 -3.84
CA GLU A 132 -24.05 -5.33 -2.42
C GLU A 132 -24.55 -3.91 -2.12
N PHE A 133 -24.21 -2.95 -2.97
CA PHE A 133 -24.59 -1.54 -2.82
C PHE A 133 -25.80 -1.14 -3.68
N ALA A 134 -26.59 -2.10 -4.19
CA ALA A 134 -27.74 -1.84 -5.05
C ALA A 134 -28.73 -0.77 -4.51
N PRO A 135 -29.04 -0.71 -3.19
CA PRO A 135 -29.92 0.33 -2.64
C PRO A 135 -29.40 1.76 -2.82
N LEU A 136 -28.06 1.92 -2.95
CA LEU A 136 -27.41 3.24 -3.11
C LEU A 136 -27.21 3.62 -4.59
N ARG A 137 -27.51 2.69 -5.51
CA ARG A 137 -27.24 2.90 -6.94
C ARG A 137 -28.19 3.92 -7.55
N ILE A 138 -27.62 4.92 -8.21
CA ILE A 138 -28.40 5.88 -8.99
C ILE A 138 -28.96 5.19 -10.22
N PRO A 139 -30.29 5.15 -10.43
CA PRO A 139 -30.93 4.40 -11.49
C PRO A 139 -30.34 4.67 -12.89
N GLY A 140 -30.09 3.60 -13.65
CA GLY A 140 -29.56 3.67 -15.01
C GLY A 140 -28.07 4.05 -15.12
N THR A 141 -27.35 4.08 -14.01
CA THR A 141 -25.92 4.47 -13.98
C THR A 141 -25.05 3.46 -13.23
N GLU A 142 -23.73 3.70 -13.25
CA GLU A 142 -22.73 2.99 -12.41
C GLU A 142 -22.26 3.88 -11.26
N TRP A 143 -23.07 4.88 -10.89
CA TRP A 143 -22.82 5.78 -9.77
C TRP A 143 -23.68 5.40 -8.58
N PHE A 144 -23.14 5.63 -7.41
CA PHE A 144 -23.76 5.33 -6.12
C PHE A 144 -23.79 6.59 -5.27
N GLU A 145 -24.83 6.78 -4.48
CA GLU A 145 -24.89 7.81 -3.45
C GLU A 145 -23.81 7.54 -2.40
N THR A 146 -23.21 8.62 -1.90
CA THR A 146 -22.22 8.49 -0.82
C THR A 146 -22.95 8.16 0.48
N ASP A 147 -22.68 6.96 1.00
CA ASP A 147 -23.30 6.43 2.21
C ASP A 147 -22.24 5.87 3.18
N ALA A 148 -22.59 5.81 4.46
CA ALA A 148 -21.69 5.35 5.51
C ALA A 148 -21.21 3.91 5.29
N ALA A 149 -22.07 3.01 4.79
CA ALA A 149 -21.69 1.60 4.54
C ALA A 149 -20.68 1.49 3.38
N LEU A 150 -20.89 2.25 2.30
CA LEU A 150 -19.97 2.31 1.16
C LEU A 150 -18.63 2.95 1.57
N LEU A 151 -18.65 4.03 2.34
CA LEU A 151 -17.43 4.66 2.87
C LEU A 151 -16.67 3.74 3.82
N ALA A 152 -17.36 2.98 4.67
CA ALA A 152 -16.75 1.99 5.56
C ALA A 152 -16.09 0.85 4.76
N HIS A 153 -16.72 0.42 3.65
CA HIS A 153 -16.13 -0.56 2.74
C HIS A 153 -14.84 -0.02 2.11
N VAL A 154 -14.86 1.20 1.57
CA VAL A 154 -13.67 1.87 1.01
C VAL A 154 -12.57 2.00 2.06
N ALA A 155 -12.91 2.39 3.30
CA ALA A 155 -11.94 2.50 4.39
C ALA A 155 -11.24 1.16 4.67
N ARG A 156 -11.99 0.04 4.71
CA ARG A 156 -11.39 -1.30 4.87
C ARG A 156 -10.43 -1.66 3.72
N LEU A 157 -10.75 -1.30 2.48
CA LEU A 157 -9.86 -1.55 1.34
C LEU A 157 -8.54 -0.76 1.44
N ARG A 158 -8.55 0.35 2.17
CA ARG A 158 -7.36 1.20 2.40
C ARG A 158 -6.54 0.79 3.62
N GLU A 159 -7.00 -0.16 4.41
CA GLU A 159 -6.26 -0.64 5.58
C GLU A 159 -4.89 -1.19 5.16
N GLY A 160 -3.81 -0.63 5.70
CA GLY A 160 -2.43 -0.99 5.37
C GLY A 160 -1.93 -0.52 3.99
N ALA A 161 -2.78 0.15 3.18
CA ALA A 161 -2.39 0.68 1.87
C ALA A 161 -3.21 1.95 1.55
N PRO A 162 -2.91 3.09 2.16
CA PRO A 162 -3.71 4.32 2.04
C PRO A 162 -3.69 4.92 0.62
N ASP A 163 -2.64 4.65 -0.16
CA ASP A 163 -2.53 5.08 -1.56
C ASP A 163 -2.90 3.94 -2.52
N PRO A 164 -4.02 4.05 -3.27
CA PRO A 164 -4.45 3.04 -4.24
C PRO A 164 -3.42 2.78 -5.35
N TRP A 165 -2.70 3.82 -5.79
CA TRP A 165 -1.72 3.69 -6.85
C TRP A 165 -0.48 2.92 -6.41
N ALA A 166 0.00 3.15 -5.19
CA ALA A 166 1.09 2.39 -4.58
C ALA A 166 0.69 0.90 -4.41
N LEU A 167 -0.57 0.65 -4.03
CA LEU A 167 -1.10 -0.71 -3.92
C LEU A 167 -1.14 -1.43 -5.28
N LEU A 168 -1.62 -0.75 -6.33
CA LEU A 168 -1.61 -1.30 -7.70
C LEU A 168 -0.20 -1.58 -8.21
N ALA A 169 0.74 -0.66 -7.96
CA ALA A 169 2.15 -0.84 -8.33
C ALA A 169 2.74 -2.07 -7.63
N ARG A 170 2.44 -2.26 -6.34
CA ARG A 170 2.85 -3.46 -5.60
C ARG A 170 2.29 -4.74 -6.22
N TRP A 171 1.00 -4.80 -6.54
CA TRP A 171 0.40 -5.98 -7.19
C TRP A 171 1.03 -6.29 -8.56
N ARG A 172 1.37 -5.27 -9.35
CA ARG A 172 2.08 -5.44 -10.63
C ARG A 172 3.48 -6.02 -10.43
N SER A 173 4.20 -5.52 -9.42
CA SER A 173 5.52 -6.04 -9.07
C SER A 173 5.47 -7.49 -8.60
N GLU A 174 4.50 -7.81 -7.73
CA GLU A 174 4.27 -9.18 -7.27
C GLU A 174 3.97 -10.13 -8.44
N ALA A 175 3.10 -9.70 -9.36
CA ALA A 175 2.77 -10.49 -10.54
C ALA A 175 3.97 -10.66 -11.47
N ALA A 176 4.77 -9.63 -11.69
CA ALA A 176 6.00 -9.71 -12.49
C ALA A 176 7.01 -10.69 -11.87
N ALA A 177 7.19 -10.66 -10.55
CA ALA A 177 8.09 -11.56 -9.82
C ALA A 177 7.66 -13.05 -9.87
N LEU A 178 6.37 -13.32 -10.08
CA LEU A 178 5.85 -14.71 -10.20
C LEU A 178 5.94 -15.25 -11.64
N HIS A 179 6.15 -14.41 -12.63
CA HIS A 179 6.18 -14.79 -14.04
C HIS A 179 7.59 -14.78 -14.66
N GLY A 180 8.59 -14.33 -13.90
CA GLY A 180 10.02 -14.40 -14.23
C GLY A 180 10.68 -15.65 -13.69
#